data_e73227ed17bd860b12cec8652cf79d2d
#
_entry.id   e73227ed17bd860b12cec8652cf79d2d
#
_cell.length_a   1.000
_cell.length_b   1.000
_cell.length_c   1.000
_cell.angle_alpha   90.00
_cell.angle_beta   90.00
_cell.angle_gamma   90.00
#
_symmetry.space_group_name_H-M   'P 1'
#
loop_
_entity.id
_entity.type
_entity.pdbx_description
1 polymer ?
#
loop_
_entity_poly.entity_id
_entity_poly.type
_entity_poly.pdbx_seq_one_letter_code
_entity_poly.pdbx_strand_id
1 'polypeptide(L)'
;MPNLGIIVPDMGMNDSLRPGKVSEAAARYAAASLSGALFTTTQQRVLACLFGESGRSYAVNELIQATGAGSGAVQRELARLAGSGLLTVEHVGNQKRYRANPDAPIHDELVSIVRKTFGLAEPLREALAPLSDRIHAAFLYGSIAKGSDTARSDIDLM
;
A
#
# COMPACT_ATOMS: atom_id res chain seq x y z
N MET A 1 -7.43 3.72 20.37
CA MET A 1 -7.47 2.76 19.23
C MET A 1 -6.22 1.92 19.30
N PRO A 2 -6.29 0.63 19.55
CA PRO A 2 -5.11 -0.21 19.50
C PRO A 2 -4.59 -0.28 18.06
N ASN A 3 -3.31 -0.04 17.91
CA ASN A 3 -2.61 -0.09 16.64
C ASN A 3 -2.49 -1.56 16.21
N LEU A 4 -3.25 -1.98 15.21
CA LEU A 4 -3.13 -3.31 14.63
C LEU A 4 -1.81 -3.38 13.85
N GLY A 5 -0.74 -3.77 14.52
CA GLY A 5 0.54 -4.03 13.88
C GLY A 5 0.48 -5.34 13.10
N ILE A 6 0.84 -5.31 11.85
CA ILE A 6 1.11 -6.53 11.07
C ILE A 6 2.44 -7.07 11.58
N ILE A 7 2.41 -8.14 12.34
CA ILE A 7 3.62 -8.84 12.82
C ILE A 7 3.94 -9.94 11.82
N VAL A 8 5.11 -9.87 11.19
CA VAL A 8 5.66 -10.94 10.37
C VAL A 8 6.39 -11.91 11.32
N PRO A 9 6.03 -13.18 11.42
CA PRO A 9 6.72 -14.11 12.30
C PRO A 9 8.13 -14.38 11.79
N ASP A 10 9.12 -14.11 12.64
CA ASP A 10 10.49 -14.57 12.46
C ASP A 10 10.58 -16.05 12.87
N MET A 11 10.95 -16.92 11.93
CA MET A 11 11.33 -18.29 12.24
C MET A 11 12.86 -18.36 12.36
N GLY A 12 13.35 -18.06 13.54
CA GLY A 12 14.76 -18.24 13.87
C GLY A 12 15.20 -17.32 15.00
N MET A 13 15.14 -17.82 16.23
CA MET A 13 15.77 -17.17 17.39
C MET A 13 17.25 -16.93 17.11
N ASN A 14 17.63 -15.68 16.93
CA ASN A 14 18.97 -15.24 17.28
C ASN A 14 18.95 -13.79 17.77
N ASP A 15 19.53 -13.62 18.91
CA ASP A 15 19.63 -12.49 19.81
C ASP A 15 20.41 -11.32 19.15
N SER A 16 19.67 -10.37 18.52
CA SER A 16 20.16 -9.01 18.23
C SER A 16 19.09 -8.10 17.63
N LEU A 17 17.95 -7.96 18.29
CA LEU A 17 16.93 -6.97 17.95
C LEU A 17 17.37 -5.57 18.43
N ARG A 18 18.22 -4.91 17.67
CA ARG A 18 18.37 -3.44 17.73
C ARG A 18 17.39 -2.81 16.73
N PRO A 19 16.64 -1.75 17.11
CA PRO A 19 15.59 -1.16 16.28
C PRO A 19 16.02 -0.71 14.86
N GLY A 20 17.30 -0.45 14.65
CA GLY A 20 17.86 -0.05 13.35
C GLY A 20 18.01 -1.17 12.32
N LYS A 21 18.19 -2.42 12.74
CA LYS A 21 18.42 -3.54 11.80
C LYS A 21 17.13 -4.08 11.18
N VAL A 22 16.00 -3.96 11.87
CA VAL A 22 14.69 -4.40 11.37
C VAL A 22 14.25 -3.51 10.19
N SER A 23 14.53 -2.21 10.27
CA SER A 23 14.23 -1.25 9.19
C SER A 23 15.03 -1.54 7.92
N GLU A 24 16.31 -1.90 8.05
CA GLU A 24 17.18 -2.15 6.90
C GLU A 24 16.90 -3.51 6.22
N ALA A 25 16.57 -4.53 7.01
CA ALA A 25 16.14 -5.81 6.48
C ALA A 25 14.76 -5.70 5.77
N ALA A 26 13.81 -4.98 6.35
CA ALA A 26 12.52 -4.71 5.73
C ALA A 26 12.65 -3.91 4.42
N ALA A 27 13.56 -2.93 4.37
CA ALA A 27 13.85 -2.17 3.16
C ALA A 27 14.50 -3.04 2.05
N ARG A 28 15.39 -3.95 2.42
CA ARG A 28 15.99 -4.90 1.46
C ARG A 28 14.99 -5.93 0.95
N TYR A 29 14.06 -6.39 1.79
CA TYR A 29 12.98 -7.30 1.41
C TYR A 29 12.00 -6.64 0.45
N ALA A 30 11.60 -5.39 0.72
CA ALA A 30 10.74 -4.62 -0.17
C ALA A 30 11.38 -4.38 -1.56
N ALA A 31 12.71 -4.19 -1.61
CA ALA A 31 13.43 -4.01 -2.86
C ALA A 31 13.55 -5.29 -3.70
N ALA A 32 13.41 -6.47 -3.09
CA ALA A 32 13.48 -7.77 -3.77
C ALA A 32 12.11 -8.29 -4.22
N SER A 33 11.02 -7.62 -3.84
CA SER A 33 9.65 -8.00 -4.24
C SER A 33 9.30 -7.49 -5.63
N LEU A 34 8.27 -8.05 -6.27
CA LEU A 34 7.73 -7.54 -7.53
C LEU A 34 7.35 -6.06 -7.42
N SER A 35 6.71 -5.69 -6.33
CA SER A 35 6.34 -4.30 -6.05
C SER A 35 7.56 -3.38 -5.92
N GLY A 36 8.61 -3.84 -5.22
CA GLY A 36 9.87 -3.09 -5.05
C GLY A 36 10.65 -2.94 -6.34
N ALA A 37 10.56 -3.92 -7.25
CA ALA A 37 11.18 -3.84 -8.58
C ALA A 37 10.47 -2.83 -9.50
N LEU A 38 9.15 -2.67 -9.36
CA LEU A 38 8.35 -1.81 -10.23
C LEU A 38 8.16 -0.38 -9.68
N PHE A 39 8.04 -0.26 -8.34
CA PHE A 39 7.63 1.00 -7.71
C PHE A 39 8.48 1.29 -6.47
N THR A 40 8.81 2.55 -6.28
CA THR A 40 9.38 3.04 -5.01
C THR A 40 8.37 2.92 -3.88
N THR A 41 8.83 2.92 -2.64
CA THR A 41 7.96 2.82 -1.45
C THR A 41 6.87 3.91 -1.43
N THR A 42 7.21 5.15 -1.80
CA THR A 42 6.23 6.24 -1.88
C THR A 42 5.18 5.99 -2.96
N GLN A 43 5.61 5.51 -4.13
CA GLN A 43 4.71 5.15 -5.22
C GLN A 43 3.75 4.04 -4.82
N GLN A 44 4.25 2.97 -4.20
CA GLN A 44 3.43 1.88 -3.71
C GLN A 44 2.32 2.38 -2.76
N ARG A 45 2.67 3.23 -1.79
CA ARG A 45 1.72 3.77 -0.82
C ARG A 45 0.68 4.69 -1.46
N VAL A 46 1.09 5.57 -2.36
CA VAL A 46 0.17 6.47 -3.09
C VAL A 46 -0.75 5.68 -4.01
N LEU A 47 -0.21 4.70 -4.76
CA LEU A 47 -1.00 3.85 -5.65
C LEU A 47 -1.96 2.94 -4.85
N ALA A 48 -1.55 2.41 -3.70
CA ALA A 48 -2.43 1.63 -2.83
C ALA A 48 -3.66 2.43 -2.38
N CYS A 49 -3.49 3.69 -1.99
CA CYS A 49 -4.62 4.55 -1.64
C CYS A 49 -5.55 4.82 -2.83
N LEU A 50 -4.99 5.14 -4.00
CA LEU A 50 -5.76 5.63 -5.14
C LEU A 50 -6.38 4.51 -5.99
N PHE A 51 -5.69 3.37 -6.13
CA PHE A 51 -6.11 2.23 -6.96
C PHE A 51 -6.54 1.00 -6.16
N GLY A 52 -6.26 0.97 -4.86
CA GLY A 52 -6.73 -0.09 -3.96
C GLY A 52 -8.22 -0.04 -3.73
N GLU A 53 -8.77 1.17 -3.56
CA GLU A 53 -10.20 1.44 -3.41
C GLU A 53 -10.73 2.16 -4.65
N SER A 54 -11.47 1.45 -5.48
CA SER A 54 -12.04 2.02 -6.69
C SER A 54 -13.04 3.13 -6.37
N GLY A 55 -12.84 4.30 -6.98
CA GLY A 55 -13.80 5.41 -6.92
C GLY A 55 -13.63 6.40 -5.77
N ARG A 56 -12.78 6.11 -4.78
CA ARG A 56 -12.50 7.05 -3.69
C ARG A 56 -11.60 8.20 -4.16
N SER A 57 -11.94 9.42 -3.76
CA SER A 57 -11.11 10.60 -3.99
C SER A 57 -10.43 11.06 -2.70
N TYR A 58 -9.21 11.58 -2.83
CA TYR A 58 -8.38 12.01 -1.71
C TYR A 58 -7.89 13.43 -1.90
N ALA A 59 -7.91 14.23 -0.83
CA ALA A 59 -7.14 15.46 -0.78
C ALA A 59 -5.66 15.16 -0.53
N VAL A 60 -4.77 16.10 -0.87
CA VAL A 60 -3.31 15.93 -0.68
C VAL A 60 -2.97 15.58 0.77
N ASN A 61 -3.58 16.28 1.74
CA ASN A 61 -3.31 16.05 3.16
C ASN A 61 -3.77 14.67 3.64
N GLU A 62 -4.89 14.17 3.11
CA GLU A 62 -5.37 12.82 3.40
C GLU A 62 -4.35 11.77 2.91
N LEU A 63 -3.78 11.96 1.71
CA LEU A 63 -2.75 11.07 1.18
C LEU A 63 -1.43 11.15 1.95
N ILE A 64 -1.01 12.34 2.38
CA ILE A 64 0.19 12.49 3.21
C ILE A 64 0.03 11.71 4.52
N GLN A 65 -1.13 11.84 5.18
CA GLN A 65 -1.43 11.12 6.42
C GLN A 65 -1.53 9.60 6.21
N ALA A 66 -2.27 9.18 5.18
CA ALA A 66 -2.47 7.74 4.90
C ALA A 66 -1.16 7.05 4.50
N THR A 67 -0.32 7.71 3.72
CA THR A 67 0.94 7.14 3.24
C THR A 67 2.09 7.25 4.26
N GLY A 68 2.02 8.21 5.19
CA GLY A 68 3.15 8.52 6.07
C GLY A 68 4.39 9.00 5.32
N ALA A 69 4.26 9.39 4.05
CA ALA A 69 5.36 9.88 3.22
C ALA A 69 5.49 11.41 3.31
N GLY A 70 6.67 11.93 3.00
CA GLY A 70 6.91 13.36 3.00
C GLY A 70 6.03 14.10 1.98
N SER A 71 5.51 15.27 2.35
CA SER A 71 4.58 16.06 1.54
C SER A 71 5.08 16.32 0.12
N GLY A 72 6.37 16.69 -0.03
CA GLY A 72 6.96 16.92 -1.34
C GLY A 72 7.05 15.68 -2.21
N ALA A 73 7.25 14.49 -1.62
CA ALA A 73 7.26 13.24 -2.37
C ALA A 73 5.85 12.87 -2.87
N VAL A 74 4.84 13.01 -2.01
CA VAL A 74 3.44 12.78 -2.37
C VAL A 74 3.00 13.75 -3.47
N GLN A 75 3.30 15.05 -3.33
CA GLN A 75 2.91 16.04 -4.32
C GLN A 75 3.56 15.81 -5.69
N ARG A 76 4.84 15.46 -5.74
CA ARG A 76 5.52 15.11 -7.01
C ARG A 76 4.88 13.89 -7.67
N GLU A 77 4.55 12.88 -6.88
CA GLU A 77 3.91 11.67 -7.41
C GLU A 77 2.51 11.96 -7.95
N LEU A 78 1.70 12.72 -7.21
CA LEU A 78 0.37 13.16 -7.67
C LEU A 78 0.43 13.98 -8.95
N ALA A 79 1.39 14.91 -9.04
CA ALA A 79 1.59 15.72 -10.26
C ALA A 79 1.98 14.83 -11.46
N ARG A 80 2.85 13.84 -11.24
CA ARG A 80 3.28 12.88 -12.28
C ARG A 80 2.10 12.03 -12.77
N LEU A 81 1.32 11.47 -11.85
CA LEU A 81 0.18 10.61 -12.17
C LEU A 81 -0.97 11.40 -12.82
N ALA A 82 -1.25 12.61 -12.34
CA ALA A 82 -2.26 13.49 -12.94
C ALA A 82 -1.84 13.98 -14.33
N GLY A 83 -0.57 14.36 -14.50
CA GLY A 83 -0.02 14.80 -15.78
C GLY A 83 -0.01 13.71 -16.85
N SER A 84 0.05 12.42 -16.46
CA SER A 84 -0.06 11.28 -17.38
C SER A 84 -1.51 10.84 -17.66
N GLY A 85 -2.51 11.47 -17.02
CA GLY A 85 -3.91 11.09 -17.18
C GLY A 85 -4.35 9.87 -16.37
N LEU A 86 -3.48 9.31 -15.52
CA LEU A 86 -3.82 8.20 -14.64
C LEU A 86 -4.71 8.61 -13.46
N LEU A 87 -4.71 9.89 -13.11
CA LEU A 87 -5.60 10.47 -12.11
C LEU A 87 -6.45 11.57 -12.71
N THR A 88 -7.69 11.65 -12.24
CA THR A 88 -8.55 12.82 -12.39
C THR A 88 -8.34 13.75 -11.20
N VAL A 89 -8.40 15.05 -11.45
CA VAL A 89 -8.29 16.09 -10.44
C VAL A 89 -9.59 16.88 -10.41
N GLU A 90 -10.27 16.85 -9.28
CA GLU A 90 -11.49 17.60 -9.04
C GLU A 90 -11.25 18.71 -8.00
N HIS A 91 -11.97 19.81 -8.13
CA HIS A 91 -11.96 20.87 -7.13
C HIS A 91 -13.26 20.81 -6.34
N VAL A 92 -13.16 20.56 -5.03
CA VAL A 92 -14.28 20.57 -4.11
C VAL A 92 -14.04 21.69 -3.10
N GLY A 93 -14.75 22.81 -3.28
CA GLY A 93 -14.47 24.03 -2.56
C GLY A 93 -13.04 24.53 -2.87
N ASN A 94 -12.23 24.71 -1.84
CA ASN A 94 -10.84 25.18 -1.97
C ASN A 94 -9.82 24.03 -2.03
N GLN A 95 -10.26 22.77 -2.12
CA GLN A 95 -9.38 21.61 -2.09
C GLN A 95 -9.32 20.91 -3.45
N LYS A 96 -8.10 20.56 -3.87
CA LYS A 96 -7.87 19.61 -4.95
C LYS A 96 -8.01 18.20 -4.42
N ARG A 97 -8.87 17.41 -5.07
CA ARG A 97 -9.04 15.99 -4.79
C ARG A 97 -8.59 15.16 -5.98
N TYR A 98 -7.91 14.09 -5.69
CA TYR A 98 -7.33 13.17 -6.67
C TYR A 98 -8.05 11.83 -6.59
N ARG A 99 -8.34 11.24 -7.74
CA ARG A 99 -8.97 9.93 -7.89
C ARG A 99 -8.33 9.18 -9.05
N ALA A 100 -8.26 7.86 -8.97
CA ALA A 100 -7.90 7.04 -10.12
C ALA A 100 -8.84 7.34 -11.29
N ASN A 101 -8.27 7.54 -12.48
CA ASN A 101 -9.05 7.80 -13.68
C ASN A 101 -9.56 6.47 -14.28
N PRO A 102 -10.86 6.18 -14.23
CA PRO A 102 -11.40 4.94 -14.76
C PRO A 102 -11.30 4.84 -16.29
N ASP A 103 -11.17 5.98 -16.98
CA ASP A 103 -11.04 6.04 -18.44
C ASP A 103 -9.57 5.93 -18.91
N ALA A 104 -8.62 5.82 -18.00
CA ALA A 104 -7.23 5.60 -18.37
C ALA A 104 -7.05 4.21 -19.01
N PRO A 105 -6.33 4.10 -20.15
CA PRO A 105 -6.23 2.85 -20.91
C PRO A 105 -5.68 1.64 -20.12
N ILE A 106 -4.95 1.90 -19.04
CA ILE A 106 -4.33 0.87 -18.19
C ILE A 106 -4.88 0.87 -16.76
N HIS A 107 -6.07 1.46 -16.55
CA HIS A 107 -6.67 1.55 -15.22
C HIS A 107 -6.84 0.18 -14.56
N ASP A 108 -7.45 -0.76 -15.25
CA ASP A 108 -7.78 -2.08 -14.70
C ASP A 108 -6.53 -2.93 -14.46
N GLU A 109 -5.54 -2.82 -15.34
CA GLU A 109 -4.25 -3.46 -15.16
C GLU A 109 -3.53 -2.90 -13.93
N LEU A 110 -3.57 -1.58 -13.74
CA LEU A 110 -2.94 -0.94 -12.58
C LEU A 110 -3.64 -1.34 -11.29
N VAL A 111 -4.97 -1.36 -11.26
CA VAL A 111 -5.76 -1.88 -10.12
C VAL A 111 -5.38 -3.33 -9.83
N SER A 112 -5.27 -4.17 -10.86
CA SER A 112 -4.89 -5.56 -10.72
C SER A 112 -3.47 -5.72 -10.14
N ILE A 113 -2.50 -4.95 -10.65
CA ILE A 113 -1.12 -4.96 -10.14
C ILE A 113 -1.08 -4.54 -8.67
N VAL A 114 -1.73 -3.41 -8.34
CA VAL A 114 -1.79 -2.90 -6.96
C VAL A 114 -2.37 -3.94 -6.02
N ARG A 115 -3.52 -4.52 -6.36
CA ARG A 115 -4.19 -5.54 -5.54
C ARG A 115 -3.34 -6.80 -5.35
N LYS A 116 -2.67 -7.26 -6.39
CA LYS A 116 -1.85 -8.48 -6.35
C LYS A 116 -0.52 -8.31 -5.63
N THR A 117 -0.05 -7.08 -5.45
CA THR A 117 1.29 -6.84 -4.90
C THR A 117 1.29 -6.17 -3.52
N PHE A 118 0.66 -5.02 -3.36
CA PHE A 118 0.73 -4.24 -2.11
C PHE A 118 -0.60 -3.59 -1.66
N GLY A 119 -1.64 -3.67 -2.49
CA GLY A 119 -2.94 -3.03 -2.22
C GLY A 119 -3.88 -3.80 -1.31
N LEU A 120 -3.45 -4.92 -0.70
CA LEU A 120 -4.31 -5.80 0.10
C LEU A 120 -4.44 -5.39 1.56
N ALA A 121 -3.50 -4.62 2.08
CA ALA A 121 -3.47 -4.31 3.51
C ALA A 121 -4.71 -3.52 3.97
N GLU A 122 -5.15 -2.52 3.21
CA GLU A 122 -6.32 -1.72 3.55
C GLU A 122 -7.64 -2.49 3.36
N PRO A 123 -7.91 -3.15 2.23
CA PRO A 123 -9.10 -3.97 2.09
C PRO A 123 -9.24 -5.05 3.17
N LEU A 124 -8.13 -5.68 3.56
CA LEU A 124 -8.14 -6.66 4.65
C LEU A 124 -8.42 -6.00 6.00
N ARG A 125 -7.83 -4.85 6.29
CA ARG A 125 -8.08 -4.10 7.52
C ARG A 125 -9.55 -3.68 7.62
N GLU A 126 -10.14 -3.19 6.54
CA GLU A 126 -11.55 -2.83 6.48
C GLU A 126 -12.46 -4.05 6.63
N ALA A 127 -12.18 -5.14 5.96
CA ALA A 127 -12.94 -6.38 6.07
C ALA A 127 -12.90 -6.95 7.50
N LEU A 128 -11.78 -6.78 8.21
CA LEU A 128 -11.60 -7.27 9.58
C LEU A 128 -12.04 -6.25 10.65
N ALA A 129 -12.29 -5.00 10.30
CA ALA A 129 -12.69 -3.95 11.24
C ALA A 129 -13.93 -4.29 12.07
N PRO A 130 -15.01 -4.90 11.54
CA PRO A 130 -16.17 -5.32 12.34
C PRO A 130 -15.86 -6.40 13.37
N LEU A 131 -14.72 -7.08 13.22
CA LEU A 131 -14.27 -8.16 14.10
C LEU A 131 -13.11 -7.74 15.01
N SER A 132 -12.74 -6.47 15.00
CA SER A 132 -11.56 -5.93 15.73
C SER A 132 -11.54 -6.28 17.22
N ASP A 133 -12.72 -6.31 17.87
CA ASP A 133 -12.86 -6.65 19.28
C ASP A 133 -12.68 -8.15 19.58
N ARG A 134 -12.74 -8.98 18.54
CA ARG A 134 -12.66 -10.44 18.63
C ARG A 134 -11.36 -11.00 18.05
N ILE A 135 -10.62 -10.18 17.30
CA ILE A 135 -9.36 -10.56 16.66
C ILE A 135 -8.21 -9.97 17.45
N HIS A 136 -7.40 -10.82 18.08
CA HIS A 136 -6.18 -10.39 18.75
C HIS A 136 -5.00 -10.19 17.80
N ALA A 137 -4.96 -10.95 16.70
CA ALA A 137 -3.96 -10.84 15.64
C ALA A 137 -4.51 -11.41 14.34
N ALA A 138 -4.14 -10.82 13.21
CA ALA A 138 -4.36 -11.35 11.87
C ALA A 138 -3.03 -11.37 11.12
N PHE A 139 -2.76 -12.46 10.43
CA PHE A 139 -1.51 -12.66 9.71
C PHE A 139 -1.79 -12.87 8.24
N LEU A 140 -1.06 -12.15 7.39
CA LEU A 140 -1.02 -12.39 5.96
C LEU A 140 0.13 -13.36 5.67
N TYR A 141 -0.20 -14.48 5.05
CA TYR A 141 0.76 -15.52 4.69
C TYR A 141 1.06 -15.51 3.19
N GLY A 142 2.02 -16.32 2.80
CA GLY A 142 2.36 -16.57 1.42
C GLY A 142 3.44 -15.66 0.89
N SER A 143 3.61 -15.68 -0.42
CA SER A 143 4.66 -14.95 -1.12
C SER A 143 4.48 -13.44 -1.05
N ILE A 144 3.25 -12.93 -1.02
CA ILE A 144 2.95 -11.51 -0.88
C ILE A 144 3.42 -10.98 0.48
N ALA A 145 3.14 -11.72 1.56
CA ALA A 145 3.59 -11.35 2.90
C ALA A 145 5.12 -11.36 3.04
N LYS A 146 5.78 -12.27 2.33
CA LYS A 146 7.25 -12.39 2.32
C LYS A 146 7.92 -11.42 1.35
N GLY A 147 7.15 -10.67 0.52
CA GLY A 147 7.69 -9.86 -0.56
C GLY A 147 8.41 -10.70 -1.64
N SER A 148 8.10 -11.98 -1.73
CA SER A 148 8.64 -12.92 -2.73
C SER A 148 7.55 -13.36 -3.71
N ASP A 149 6.50 -12.55 -3.86
CA ASP A 149 5.39 -12.77 -4.76
C ASP A 149 5.85 -12.88 -6.22
N THR A 150 5.24 -13.83 -6.92
CA THR A 150 5.43 -14.06 -8.35
C THR A 150 4.08 -14.07 -9.05
N ALA A 151 4.06 -14.11 -10.37
CA ALA A 151 2.84 -14.14 -11.17
C ALA A 151 1.92 -15.37 -10.88
N ARG A 152 2.40 -16.36 -10.12
CA ARG A 152 1.67 -17.58 -9.73
C ARG A 152 1.36 -17.64 -8.23
N SER A 153 1.58 -16.55 -7.50
CA SER A 153 1.38 -16.53 -6.05
C SER A 153 -0.08 -16.34 -5.69
N ASP A 154 -0.57 -17.15 -4.77
CA ASP A 154 -1.88 -17.02 -4.15
C ASP A 154 -1.80 -16.18 -2.87
N ILE A 155 -2.96 -15.71 -2.41
CA ILE A 155 -3.11 -14.93 -1.19
C ILE A 155 -3.71 -15.82 -0.12
N ASP A 156 -2.94 -16.10 0.92
CA ASP A 156 -3.38 -16.86 2.08
C ASP A 156 -3.54 -15.93 3.29
N LEU A 157 -4.69 -16.02 3.94
CA LEU A 157 -4.99 -15.29 5.18
C LEU A 157 -5.29 -16.30 6.29
N MET A 158 -4.67 -16.11 7.45
CA MET A 158 -4.93 -16.91 8.65
C MET A 158 -5.21 -16.02 9.86
#